data_e9efc914adb44f4b39aa80c66bd6e450
#
_entry.id   e9efc914adb44f4b39aa80c66bd6e450
#
_cell.length_a   1.000
_cell.length_b   1.000
_cell.length_c   1.000
_cell.angle_alpha   90.00
_cell.angle_beta   90.00
_cell.angle_gamma   90.00
#
_symmetry.space_group_name_H-M   'P 1'
#
loop_
_entity.id
_entity.type
_entity.pdbx_description
1 polymer ?
#
loop_
_entity_poly.entity_id
_entity_poly.type
_entity_poly.pdbx_seq_one_letter_code
_entity_poly.pdbx_strand_id
1 'polypeptide(L)'
;ITVPSQDMVLGLYYITKGRKSTPEHPIKGEGSVFYSAEEVNIAYNEGKLSLNAFIKVKVRDLDENGNVYYPVVETTTGRVLFNELVPLEVGYVNEVLTKKSLRDIIGRILKATSIPVTGDFLDKIKNMGYRFAFKGGLSFSLGDIIIPQEKADMIAEANGLVDGIMMNYNMGLITNNERYNQVIDVWTSTNAQLTELAMKRISTDQQGFNSVYMMLDSGARGSKEQIRQLTGMRGLMAKPKKSSVGGGEIIENPILSNFKEGLSILEYFISTHGARKGLADTALKTADAGYLTRRLVDVSQDVIINTEDCGTLRGVEVRALKKNEEVVETLGERVLGRVSLHDVYNPLTEELIVGAGEEITEKIVDKIEAAPIDMIEVRSALTCEAKHGICAKCYGRNLSTGRMVQKGEAVGVVAAQSIGEPGTQLTLRTFHAGGVAGNVSEENKTEARFDGIIEVEDLRVVSGKDNEQNPVDVVVRSSELRVLDPTTKMVLQTHDIPYGAHIFVKDKEEVKINEFKTERSKIRLS
;
A
#
# COMPACT_ATOMS: atom_id res chain seq x y z
N ILE A 1 -13.82 4.36 12.95
CA ILE A 1 -13.14 5.66 13.24
C ILE A 1 -12.98 6.40 11.93
N THR A 2 -13.36 7.68 11.89
CA THR A 2 -13.11 8.54 10.74
C THR A 2 -11.63 8.91 10.66
N VAL A 3 -11.06 8.89 9.47
CA VAL A 3 -9.66 9.28 9.23
C VAL A 3 -9.67 10.54 8.38
N PRO A 4 -8.79 11.52 8.64
CA PRO A 4 -8.65 12.70 7.80
C PRO A 4 -8.39 12.32 6.32
N SER A 5 -8.91 13.10 5.40
CA SER A 5 -8.81 12.87 3.96
C SER A 5 -8.62 14.17 3.19
N GLN A 6 -8.15 14.05 1.94
CA GLN A 6 -8.00 15.16 0.98
C GLN A 6 -7.24 16.37 1.58
N ASP A 7 -7.86 17.55 1.62
CA ASP A 7 -7.20 18.80 2.03
C ASP A 7 -6.72 18.80 3.48
N MET A 8 -7.40 18.05 4.36
CA MET A 8 -6.95 17.89 5.76
C MET A 8 -5.58 17.22 5.80
N VAL A 9 -5.40 16.12 5.07
CA VAL A 9 -4.12 15.40 4.99
C VAL A 9 -3.06 16.26 4.31
N LEU A 10 -3.42 16.93 3.21
CA LEU A 10 -2.48 17.78 2.48
C LEU A 10 -1.95 18.92 3.32
N GLY A 11 -2.82 19.60 4.08
CA GLY A 11 -2.42 20.67 4.98
C GLY A 11 -1.49 20.19 6.10
N LEU A 12 -1.80 19.06 6.73
CA LEU A 12 -0.96 18.46 7.77
C LEU A 12 0.38 17.96 7.23
N TYR A 13 0.40 17.38 6.03
CA TYR A 13 1.62 17.01 5.33
C TYR A 13 2.51 18.23 5.06
N TYR A 14 1.92 19.30 4.53
CA TYR A 14 2.64 20.53 4.22
C TYR A 14 3.34 21.14 5.44
N ILE A 15 2.69 21.19 6.59
CA ILE A 15 3.28 21.77 7.81
C ILE A 15 4.40 20.92 8.39
N THR A 16 4.30 19.59 8.26
CA THR A 16 5.27 18.66 8.87
C THR A 16 6.47 18.34 7.99
N LYS A 17 6.40 18.73 6.71
CA LYS A 17 7.51 18.56 5.77
C LYS A 17 8.58 19.65 6.01
N GLY A 18 9.83 19.22 6.22
CA GLY A 18 10.96 20.13 6.39
C GLY A 18 11.55 20.58 5.06
N ARG A 19 12.06 21.80 5.03
CA ARG A 19 12.79 22.39 3.91
C ARG A 19 14.13 22.93 4.39
N LYS A 20 15.20 22.71 3.63
CA LYS A 20 16.51 23.29 3.91
C LYS A 20 16.69 24.61 3.16
N SER A 21 17.38 25.55 3.77
CA SER A 21 17.70 26.83 3.15
C SER A 21 18.62 26.63 1.94
N THR A 22 18.28 27.28 0.84
CA THR A 22 19.11 27.35 -0.36
C THR A 22 19.35 28.83 -0.70
N PRO A 23 20.40 29.16 -1.46
CA PRO A 23 20.66 30.55 -1.87
C PRO A 23 19.47 31.19 -2.60
N GLU A 24 18.70 30.38 -3.33
CA GLU A 24 17.50 30.80 -4.09
C GLU A 24 16.27 30.97 -3.21
N HIS A 25 16.17 30.16 -2.13
CA HIS A 25 15.04 30.16 -1.20
C HIS A 25 15.53 30.14 0.25
N PRO A 26 15.93 31.31 0.81
CA PRO A 26 16.36 31.38 2.19
C PRO A 26 15.20 31.15 3.15
N ILE A 27 15.43 30.29 4.16
CA ILE A 27 14.43 29.94 5.17
C ILE A 27 14.77 30.69 6.46
N LYS A 28 13.82 31.48 6.96
CA LYS A 28 14.02 32.24 8.19
C LYS A 28 14.04 31.30 9.39
N GLY A 29 15.05 31.46 10.25
CA GLY A 29 15.16 30.79 11.53
C GLY A 29 15.63 29.32 11.46
N GLU A 30 16.18 28.87 10.35
CA GLU A 30 16.78 27.52 10.27
C GLU A 30 17.94 27.37 11.25
N GLY A 31 18.00 26.24 11.96
CA GLY A 31 19.05 25.94 12.95
C GLY A 31 18.87 26.64 14.29
N SER A 32 17.85 27.47 14.47
CA SER A 32 17.58 28.13 15.75
C SER A 32 17.25 27.12 16.85
N VAL A 33 17.64 27.44 18.08
CA VAL A 33 17.41 26.62 19.26
C VAL A 33 16.40 27.31 20.17
N PHE A 34 15.35 26.60 20.56
CA PHE A 34 14.26 27.08 21.41
C PHE A 34 14.15 26.27 22.69
N TYR A 35 13.80 26.95 23.76
CA TYR A 35 13.66 26.33 25.09
C TYR A 35 12.31 25.66 25.29
N SER A 36 11.26 26.12 24.60
CA SER A 36 9.91 25.55 24.72
C SER A 36 9.11 25.65 23.41
N ALA A 37 8.03 24.89 23.30
CA ALA A 37 7.09 24.99 22.18
C ALA A 37 6.40 26.35 22.11
N GLU A 38 6.13 26.98 23.25
CA GLU A 38 5.54 28.32 23.34
C GLU A 38 6.43 29.38 22.69
N GLU A 39 7.74 29.31 22.93
CA GLU A 39 8.74 30.22 22.32
C GLU A 39 8.74 30.08 20.79
N VAL A 40 8.63 28.83 20.27
CA VAL A 40 8.49 28.55 18.84
C VAL A 40 7.22 29.20 18.27
N ASN A 41 6.10 29.10 18.98
CA ASN A 41 4.84 29.73 18.59
C ASN A 41 4.95 31.26 18.50
N ILE A 42 5.57 31.89 19.49
CA ILE A 42 5.80 33.35 19.49
C ILE A 42 6.65 33.74 18.29
N ALA A 43 7.79 33.07 18.08
CA ALA A 43 8.70 33.34 16.98
C ALA A 43 8.03 33.13 15.60
N TYR A 44 7.18 32.11 15.46
CA TYR A 44 6.40 31.88 14.25
C TYR A 44 5.37 33.00 14.01
N ASN A 45 4.63 33.39 15.02
CA ASN A 45 3.60 34.43 14.91
C ASN A 45 4.21 35.80 14.62
N GLU A 46 5.41 36.09 15.12
CA GLU A 46 6.18 37.31 14.79
C GLU A 46 6.82 37.29 13.39
N GLY A 47 6.71 36.19 12.65
CA GLY A 47 7.29 36.03 11.31
C GLY A 47 8.83 35.93 11.28
N LYS A 48 9.45 35.66 12.42
CA LYS A 48 10.88 35.39 12.55
C LYS A 48 11.27 33.98 12.17
N LEU A 49 10.31 33.05 12.20
CA LEU A 49 10.48 31.64 11.95
C LEU A 49 9.57 31.16 10.83
N SER A 50 10.14 30.43 9.85
CA SER A 50 9.38 29.81 8.78
C SER A 50 8.76 28.49 9.24
N LEU A 51 7.58 28.14 8.70
CA LEU A 51 6.82 26.95 9.06
C LEU A 51 7.61 25.63 8.86
N ASN A 52 8.35 25.55 7.75
CA ASN A 52 9.08 24.35 7.34
C ASN A 52 10.57 24.37 7.76
N ALA A 53 10.98 25.33 8.60
CA ALA A 53 12.35 25.45 9.08
C ALA A 53 12.71 24.31 10.04
N PHE A 54 13.90 23.73 9.87
CA PHE A 54 14.48 22.81 10.84
C PHE A 54 15.00 23.60 12.05
N ILE A 55 14.57 23.17 13.24
CA ILE A 55 14.89 23.81 14.52
C ILE A 55 15.25 22.75 15.56
N LYS A 56 15.91 23.17 16.63
CA LYS A 56 16.12 22.35 17.81
C LYS A 56 15.27 22.91 18.96
N VAL A 57 14.43 22.08 19.53
CA VAL A 57 13.54 22.49 20.61
C VAL A 57 13.55 21.48 21.74
N LYS A 58 13.47 21.97 22.97
CA LYS A 58 13.29 21.13 24.14
C LYS A 58 11.81 20.80 24.26
N VAL A 59 11.47 19.54 24.03
CA VAL A 59 10.08 19.05 24.02
C VAL A 59 9.77 18.31 25.30
N ARG A 60 8.49 18.27 25.66
CA ARG A 60 8.00 17.44 26.75
C ARG A 60 7.61 16.09 26.20
N ASP A 61 8.20 15.03 26.73
CA ASP A 61 7.96 13.65 26.32
C ASP A 61 7.86 12.72 27.53
N LEU A 62 7.37 11.51 27.34
CA LEU A 62 7.25 10.47 28.37
C LEU A 62 8.30 9.38 28.14
N ASP A 63 9.00 9.01 29.21
CA ASP A 63 9.88 7.86 29.22
C ASP A 63 9.08 6.53 29.26
N GLU A 64 9.69 5.40 28.96
CA GLU A 64 9.10 4.06 29.03
C GLU A 64 8.44 3.76 30.40
N ASN A 65 8.92 4.41 31.45
CA ASN A 65 8.39 4.30 32.82
C ASN A 65 7.23 5.30 33.09
N GLY A 66 6.78 6.09 32.12
CA GLY A 66 5.75 7.11 32.28
C GLY A 66 6.19 8.39 32.98
N ASN A 67 7.51 8.58 33.19
CA ASN A 67 8.05 9.82 33.76
C ASN A 67 8.22 10.89 32.67
N VAL A 68 7.88 12.13 33.00
CA VAL A 68 8.06 13.26 32.08
C VAL A 68 9.55 13.65 32.02
N TYR A 69 10.12 13.65 30.83
CA TYR A 69 11.46 14.16 30.57
C TYR A 69 11.44 15.18 29.44
N TYR A 70 12.54 15.93 29.28
CA TYR A 70 12.61 17.06 28.35
C TYR A 70 13.81 16.91 27.41
N PRO A 71 13.74 16.08 26.37
CA PRO A 71 14.80 15.94 25.39
C PRO A 71 14.87 17.16 24.46
N VAL A 72 16.06 17.46 23.97
CA VAL A 72 16.25 18.38 22.86
C VAL A 72 16.16 17.60 21.56
N VAL A 73 15.13 17.87 20.77
CA VAL A 73 14.83 17.15 19.53
C VAL A 73 15.05 18.08 18.34
N GLU A 74 15.69 17.56 17.29
CA GLU A 74 15.74 18.23 16.00
C GLU A 74 14.44 17.95 15.24
N THR A 75 13.70 18.99 14.93
CA THR A 75 12.35 18.91 14.37
C THR A 75 12.05 20.10 13.45
N THR A 76 10.83 20.21 12.95
CA THR A 76 10.38 21.38 12.20
C THR A 76 9.37 22.19 13.00
N THR A 77 9.29 23.49 12.70
CA THR A 77 8.30 24.39 13.33
C THR A 77 6.88 23.80 13.24
N GLY A 78 6.50 23.30 12.08
CA GLY A 78 5.14 22.73 11.90
C GLY A 78 4.87 21.47 12.70
N ARG A 79 5.90 20.62 12.96
CA ARG A 79 5.74 19.44 13.84
C ARG A 79 5.55 19.87 15.29
N VAL A 80 6.22 20.93 15.74
CA VAL A 80 5.98 21.48 17.09
C VAL A 80 4.53 21.93 17.23
N LEU A 81 4.02 22.71 16.26
CA LEU A 81 2.62 23.14 16.24
C LEU A 81 1.63 21.97 16.23
N PHE A 82 1.93 20.90 15.50
CA PHE A 82 1.10 19.70 15.48
C PHE A 82 1.09 18.99 16.84
N ASN A 83 2.26 18.85 17.47
CA ASN A 83 2.37 18.16 18.76
C ASN A 83 1.69 18.88 19.92
N GLU A 84 1.35 20.17 19.80
CA GLU A 84 0.48 20.85 20.78
C GLU A 84 -0.93 20.27 20.84
N LEU A 85 -1.36 19.63 19.75
CA LEU A 85 -2.69 18.98 19.70
C LEU A 85 -2.65 17.53 20.16
N VAL A 86 -1.47 16.88 20.12
CA VAL A 86 -1.29 15.47 20.46
C VAL A 86 -1.31 15.31 21.98
N PRO A 87 -2.12 14.36 22.53
CA PRO A 87 -2.09 14.03 23.95
C PRO A 87 -0.73 13.49 24.37
N LEU A 88 -0.29 13.86 25.58
CA LEU A 88 1.05 13.51 26.11
C LEU A 88 1.28 12.00 26.21
N GLU A 89 0.24 11.23 26.43
CA GLU A 89 0.28 9.78 26.59
C GLU A 89 0.78 9.04 25.35
N VAL A 90 0.80 9.71 24.19
CA VAL A 90 1.23 9.11 22.92
C VAL A 90 2.70 9.39 22.61
N GLY A 91 3.30 10.36 23.32
CA GLY A 91 4.67 10.82 23.07
C GLY A 91 4.79 11.82 21.91
N TYR A 92 6.01 12.30 21.68
CA TYR A 92 6.30 13.32 20.67
C TYR A 92 6.37 12.70 19.26
N VAL A 93 5.55 13.20 18.33
CA VAL A 93 5.50 12.73 16.93
C VAL A 93 6.45 13.57 16.08
N ASN A 94 7.55 12.98 15.57
CA ASN A 94 8.56 13.65 14.74
C ASN A 94 8.68 13.06 13.34
N GLU A 95 7.57 12.85 12.67
CA GLU A 95 7.50 12.31 11.31
C GLU A 95 6.70 13.20 10.36
N VAL A 96 6.82 12.96 9.06
CA VAL A 96 5.99 13.63 8.06
C VAL A 96 4.61 12.96 8.04
N LEU A 97 3.56 13.77 8.19
CA LEU A 97 2.19 13.27 8.32
C LEU A 97 1.60 12.90 6.96
N THR A 98 1.62 11.62 6.64
CA THR A 98 0.88 11.03 5.52
C THR A 98 -0.48 10.50 6.01
N LYS A 99 -1.36 10.12 5.08
CA LYS A 99 -2.64 9.48 5.42
C LYS A 99 -2.45 8.20 6.25
N LYS A 100 -1.37 7.43 6.00
CA LYS A 100 -1.02 6.23 6.75
C LYS A 100 -0.56 6.59 8.15
N SER A 101 0.43 7.48 8.30
CA SER A 101 0.94 7.94 9.60
C SER A 101 -0.18 8.50 10.48
N LEU A 102 -1.08 9.32 9.91
CA LEU A 102 -2.24 9.85 10.65
C LEU A 102 -3.16 8.76 11.18
N ARG A 103 -3.41 7.71 10.40
CA ARG A 103 -4.20 6.56 10.85
C ARG A 103 -3.54 5.87 12.04
N ASP A 104 -2.24 5.66 11.98
CA ASP A 104 -1.47 4.99 13.03
C ASP A 104 -1.42 5.85 14.31
N ILE A 105 -1.26 7.17 14.18
CA ILE A 105 -1.30 8.12 15.31
C ILE A 105 -2.69 8.12 15.96
N ILE A 106 -3.77 8.19 15.17
CA ILE A 106 -5.15 8.13 15.69
C ILE A 106 -5.39 6.81 16.42
N GLY A 107 -4.88 5.70 15.89
CA GLY A 107 -4.94 4.39 16.55
C GLY A 107 -4.21 4.37 17.89
N ARG A 108 -3.00 4.96 17.95
CA ARG A 108 -2.22 5.11 19.20
C ARG A 108 -2.96 5.98 20.23
N ILE A 109 -3.52 7.11 19.79
CA ILE A 109 -4.30 8.01 20.68
C ILE A 109 -5.52 7.29 21.24
N LEU A 110 -6.26 6.55 20.41
CA LEU A 110 -7.44 5.81 20.85
C LEU A 110 -7.10 4.71 21.88
N LYS A 111 -5.94 4.04 21.71
CA LYS A 111 -5.46 3.02 22.65
C LYS A 111 -4.97 3.62 23.98
N ALA A 112 -4.27 4.76 23.93
CA ALA A 112 -3.67 5.40 25.10
C ALA A 112 -4.68 6.24 25.90
N THR A 113 -5.71 6.80 25.24
CA THR A 113 -6.69 7.73 25.85
C THR A 113 -8.11 7.17 25.78
N SER A 114 -9.09 8.01 25.56
CA SER A 114 -10.52 7.67 25.48
C SER A 114 -11.15 8.17 24.18
N ILE A 115 -12.31 7.63 23.83
CA ILE A 115 -13.08 8.03 22.64
C ILE A 115 -13.36 9.54 22.59
N PRO A 116 -13.81 10.21 23.69
CA PRO A 116 -14.03 11.66 23.68
C PRO A 116 -12.78 12.46 23.39
N VAL A 117 -11.64 12.13 24.01
CA VAL A 117 -10.35 12.80 23.78
C VAL A 117 -9.90 12.64 22.33
N THR A 118 -10.05 11.43 21.78
CA THR A 118 -9.77 11.16 20.36
C THR A 118 -10.68 11.99 19.45
N GLY A 119 -11.94 12.16 19.80
CA GLY A 119 -12.90 13.00 19.07
C GLY A 119 -12.49 14.47 19.05
N ASP A 120 -12.11 15.03 20.19
CA ASP A 120 -11.58 16.40 20.30
C ASP A 120 -10.28 16.59 19.51
N PHE A 121 -9.39 15.60 19.54
CA PHE A 121 -8.18 15.59 18.73
C PHE A 121 -8.50 15.63 17.23
N LEU A 122 -9.43 14.78 16.76
CA LEU A 122 -9.86 14.75 15.37
C LEU A 122 -10.42 16.09 14.89
N ASP A 123 -11.22 16.77 15.72
CA ASP A 123 -11.74 18.09 15.40
C ASP A 123 -10.64 19.16 15.32
N LYS A 124 -9.67 19.10 16.21
CA LYS A 124 -8.53 20.03 16.21
C LYS A 124 -7.66 19.82 14.96
N ILE A 125 -7.30 18.57 14.60
CA ILE A 125 -6.48 18.29 13.41
C ILE A 125 -7.22 18.62 12.13
N LYS A 126 -8.53 18.42 12.05
CA LYS A 126 -9.37 18.85 10.93
C LYS A 126 -9.23 20.34 10.68
N ASN A 127 -9.45 21.15 11.74
CA ASN A 127 -9.35 22.60 11.65
C ASN A 127 -7.94 23.08 11.30
N MET A 128 -6.93 22.43 11.88
CA MET A 128 -5.52 22.71 11.56
C MET A 128 -5.21 22.37 10.10
N GLY A 129 -5.61 21.21 9.62
CA GLY A 129 -5.40 20.77 8.24
C GLY A 129 -5.98 21.73 7.23
N TYR A 130 -7.23 22.12 7.37
CA TYR A 130 -7.86 23.12 6.48
C TYR A 130 -7.20 24.49 6.57
N ARG A 131 -6.88 24.96 7.77
CA ARG A 131 -6.20 26.26 7.96
C ARG A 131 -4.86 26.32 7.24
N PHE A 132 -4.06 25.27 7.33
CA PHE A 132 -2.74 25.24 6.71
C PHE A 132 -2.77 24.87 5.24
N ALA A 133 -3.73 24.10 4.76
CA ALA A 133 -3.96 23.93 3.33
C ALA A 133 -4.31 25.27 2.66
N PHE A 134 -5.16 26.07 3.29
CA PHE A 134 -5.48 27.42 2.83
C PHE A 134 -4.27 28.38 2.89
N LYS A 135 -3.56 28.44 4.03
CA LYS A 135 -2.37 29.31 4.18
C LYS A 135 -1.24 28.91 3.23
N GLY A 136 -1.06 27.63 2.97
CA GLY A 136 -0.07 27.13 2.04
C GLY A 136 -0.36 27.46 0.58
N GLY A 137 -1.60 27.82 0.25
CA GLY A 137 -2.01 28.13 -1.12
C GLY A 137 -1.74 26.98 -2.09
N LEU A 138 -1.97 25.73 -1.64
CA LEU A 138 -1.60 24.51 -2.34
C LEU A 138 -2.48 24.33 -3.58
N SER A 139 -1.94 24.70 -4.72
CA SER A 139 -2.56 24.53 -6.05
C SER A 139 -1.52 23.94 -7.00
N PHE A 140 -1.94 23.44 -8.15
CA PHE A 140 -1.05 22.92 -9.18
C PHE A 140 -1.41 23.46 -10.56
N SER A 141 -0.41 23.54 -11.41
CA SER A 141 -0.55 23.94 -12.81
C SER A 141 0.10 22.91 -13.74
N LEU A 142 -0.07 23.06 -15.03
CA LEU A 142 0.67 22.24 -16.01
C LEU A 142 2.20 22.45 -15.94
N GLY A 143 2.65 23.58 -15.37
CA GLY A 143 4.07 23.85 -15.13
C GLY A 143 4.70 22.91 -14.11
N ASP A 144 3.93 22.52 -13.07
CA ASP A 144 4.40 21.63 -11.99
C ASP A 144 4.57 20.17 -12.43
N ILE A 145 4.05 19.83 -13.61
CA ILE A 145 4.20 18.51 -14.22
C ILE A 145 5.50 18.51 -15.03
N ILE A 146 6.52 17.84 -14.50
CA ILE A 146 7.86 17.80 -15.11
C ILE A 146 7.98 16.55 -15.98
N ILE A 147 8.34 16.76 -17.26
CA ILE A 147 8.63 15.65 -18.19
C ILE A 147 10.12 15.35 -18.10
N PRO A 148 10.55 14.08 -17.87
CA PRO A 148 11.96 13.71 -17.89
C PRO A 148 12.59 13.98 -19.26
N GLN A 149 13.78 14.58 -19.28
CA GLN A 149 14.50 14.86 -20.54
C GLN A 149 14.95 13.55 -21.23
N GLU A 150 15.24 12.54 -20.44
CA GLU A 150 15.69 11.22 -20.86
C GLU A 150 14.59 10.40 -21.57
N LYS A 151 13.35 10.88 -21.58
CA LYS A 151 12.21 10.20 -22.23
C LYS A 151 12.47 9.87 -23.70
N ALA A 152 13.03 10.83 -24.45
CA ALA A 152 13.28 10.67 -25.89
C ALA A 152 14.31 9.56 -26.16
N ASP A 153 15.37 9.51 -25.38
CA ASP A 153 16.45 8.52 -25.52
C ASP A 153 15.94 7.11 -25.16
N MET A 154 15.19 6.97 -24.07
CA MET A 154 14.58 5.70 -23.65
C MET A 154 13.59 5.16 -24.69
N ILE A 155 12.80 6.04 -25.33
CA ILE A 155 11.88 5.64 -26.40
C ILE A 155 12.65 5.21 -27.65
N ALA A 156 13.74 5.90 -27.99
CA ALA A 156 14.58 5.53 -29.13
C ALA A 156 15.25 4.15 -28.93
N GLU A 157 15.74 3.88 -27.73
CA GLU A 157 16.30 2.58 -27.35
C GLU A 157 15.24 1.46 -27.44
N ALA A 158 14.05 1.69 -26.88
CA ALA A 158 12.95 0.74 -26.96
C ALA A 158 12.52 0.44 -28.41
N ASN A 159 12.49 1.45 -29.28
CA ASN A 159 12.20 1.26 -30.70
C ASN A 159 13.28 0.39 -31.37
N GLY A 160 14.58 0.60 -31.04
CA GLY A 160 15.68 -0.22 -31.55
C GLY A 160 15.54 -1.69 -31.15
N LEU A 161 15.13 -1.98 -29.91
CA LEU A 161 14.85 -3.34 -29.45
C LEU A 161 13.65 -3.96 -30.19
N VAL A 162 12.58 -3.20 -30.40
CA VAL A 162 11.39 -3.66 -31.14
C VAL A 162 11.75 -3.95 -32.61
N ASP A 163 12.56 -3.12 -33.25
CA ASP A 163 13.04 -3.36 -34.62
C ASP A 163 13.87 -4.64 -34.72
N GLY A 164 14.71 -4.92 -33.71
CA GLY A 164 15.46 -6.18 -33.60
C GLY A 164 14.52 -7.40 -33.49
N ILE A 165 13.49 -7.34 -32.69
CA ILE A 165 12.46 -8.40 -32.55
C ILE A 165 11.73 -8.60 -33.88
N MET A 166 11.37 -7.53 -34.58
CA MET A 166 10.72 -7.60 -35.88
C MET A 166 11.64 -8.20 -36.94
N MET A 167 12.95 -7.92 -36.90
CA MET A 167 13.94 -8.56 -37.78
C MET A 167 14.02 -10.06 -37.51
N ASN A 168 14.09 -10.49 -36.27
CA ASN A 168 14.11 -11.91 -35.91
C ASN A 168 12.82 -12.64 -36.37
N TYR A 169 11.68 -12.01 -36.27
CA TYR A 169 10.41 -12.53 -36.78
C TYR A 169 10.44 -12.66 -38.32
N ASN A 170 10.93 -11.66 -39.04
CA ASN A 170 11.03 -11.67 -40.49
C ASN A 170 12.02 -12.72 -41.01
N MET A 171 13.07 -13.05 -40.23
CA MET A 171 13.99 -14.15 -40.49
C MET A 171 13.40 -15.54 -40.17
N GLY A 172 12.21 -15.62 -39.58
CA GLY A 172 11.56 -16.87 -39.19
C GLY A 172 12.12 -17.53 -37.91
N LEU A 173 12.89 -16.79 -37.11
CA LEU A 173 13.50 -17.30 -35.87
C LEU A 173 12.53 -17.42 -34.70
N ILE A 174 11.50 -16.59 -34.70
CA ILE A 174 10.48 -16.53 -33.64
C ILE A 174 9.07 -16.62 -34.24
N THR A 175 8.11 -17.11 -33.42
CA THR A 175 6.70 -17.18 -33.78
C THR A 175 6.02 -15.81 -33.63
N ASN A 176 4.83 -15.65 -34.25
CA ASN A 176 4.07 -14.40 -34.12
C ASN A 176 3.62 -14.13 -32.67
N ASN A 177 3.27 -15.18 -31.91
CA ASN A 177 2.89 -15.01 -30.51
C ASN A 177 4.07 -14.59 -29.64
N GLU A 178 5.22 -15.15 -29.90
CA GLU A 178 6.46 -14.80 -29.18
C GLU A 178 6.89 -13.36 -29.51
N ARG A 179 6.87 -12.96 -30.78
CA ARG A 179 7.08 -11.58 -31.20
C ARG A 179 6.15 -10.62 -30.45
N TYR A 180 4.85 -10.96 -30.43
CA TYR A 180 3.83 -10.14 -29.74
C TYR A 180 4.14 -9.98 -28.25
N ASN A 181 4.47 -11.07 -27.56
CA ASN A 181 4.80 -11.04 -26.14
C ASN A 181 6.07 -10.23 -25.87
N GLN A 182 7.13 -10.44 -26.66
CA GLN A 182 8.40 -9.72 -26.52
C GLN A 182 8.22 -8.21 -26.73
N VAL A 183 7.43 -7.78 -27.71
CA VAL A 183 7.14 -6.36 -27.96
C VAL A 183 6.38 -5.74 -26.77
N ILE A 184 5.41 -6.44 -26.22
CA ILE A 184 4.66 -5.95 -25.03
C ILE A 184 5.59 -5.85 -23.84
N ASP A 185 6.47 -6.82 -23.61
CA ASP A 185 7.40 -6.82 -22.49
C ASP A 185 8.39 -5.64 -22.58
N VAL A 186 8.94 -5.37 -23.76
CA VAL A 186 9.81 -4.20 -23.98
C VAL A 186 9.08 -2.91 -23.60
N TRP A 187 7.86 -2.69 -24.12
CA TRP A 187 7.11 -1.47 -23.82
C TRP A 187 6.65 -1.38 -22.37
N THR A 188 6.34 -2.50 -21.74
CA THR A 188 5.96 -2.53 -20.32
C THR A 188 7.16 -2.18 -19.44
N SER A 189 8.32 -2.75 -19.71
CA SER A 189 9.57 -2.47 -19.00
C SER A 189 9.98 -1.00 -19.16
N THR A 190 10.00 -0.48 -20.38
CA THR A 190 10.32 0.92 -20.66
C THR A 190 9.36 1.88 -19.95
N ASN A 191 8.06 1.57 -19.94
CA ASN A 191 7.06 2.38 -19.26
C ASN A 191 7.25 2.38 -17.74
N ALA A 192 7.62 1.24 -17.15
CA ALA A 192 7.92 1.13 -15.71
C ALA A 192 9.17 1.98 -15.35
N GLN A 193 10.26 1.84 -16.11
CA GLN A 193 11.50 2.62 -15.90
C GLN A 193 11.24 4.13 -16.04
N LEU A 194 10.51 4.54 -17.08
CA LEU A 194 10.15 5.94 -17.29
C LEU A 194 9.29 6.49 -16.16
N THR A 195 8.40 5.67 -15.61
CA THR A 195 7.55 6.05 -14.46
C THR A 195 8.40 6.27 -13.21
N GLU A 196 9.36 5.39 -12.94
CA GLU A 196 10.26 5.52 -11.80
C GLU A 196 11.13 6.78 -11.92
N LEU A 197 11.68 7.03 -13.11
CA LEU A 197 12.47 8.23 -13.40
C LEU A 197 11.63 9.50 -13.22
N ALA A 198 10.40 9.52 -13.75
CA ALA A 198 9.49 10.64 -13.59
C ALA A 198 9.16 10.91 -12.11
N MET A 199 8.88 9.86 -11.34
CA MET A 199 8.63 9.96 -9.90
C MET A 199 9.85 10.52 -9.16
N LYS A 200 11.05 10.05 -9.49
CA LYS A 200 12.29 10.55 -8.89
C LYS A 200 12.53 12.03 -9.21
N ARG A 201 12.26 12.46 -10.45
CA ARG A 201 12.38 13.88 -10.85
C ARG A 201 11.42 14.77 -10.09
N ILE A 202 10.14 14.39 -9.99
CA ILE A 202 9.13 15.17 -9.27
C ILE A 202 9.42 15.20 -7.76
N SER A 203 9.94 14.09 -7.19
CA SER A 203 10.27 14.02 -5.76
C SER A 203 11.46 14.91 -5.37
N THR A 204 12.38 15.17 -6.29
CA THR A 204 13.55 16.03 -6.06
C THR A 204 13.29 17.50 -6.40
N ASP A 205 12.26 17.76 -7.20
CA ASP A 205 11.88 19.13 -7.58
C ASP A 205 11.49 19.95 -6.37
N GLN A 206 12.00 21.20 -6.32
CA GLN A 206 11.77 22.14 -5.20
C GLN A 206 11.99 21.52 -3.81
N GLN A 207 12.92 20.58 -3.68
CA GLN A 207 13.14 19.80 -2.45
C GLN A 207 11.91 18.98 -2.01
N GLY A 208 11.13 18.51 -2.97
CA GLY A 208 9.91 17.75 -2.74
C GLY A 208 8.68 18.60 -2.37
N PHE A 209 8.73 19.93 -2.56
CA PHE A 209 7.58 20.83 -2.40
C PHE A 209 6.80 21.06 -3.69
N ASN A 210 7.05 20.24 -4.73
CA ASN A 210 6.18 20.22 -5.89
C ASN A 210 4.76 19.82 -5.48
N SER A 211 3.77 20.64 -5.84
CA SER A 211 2.38 20.44 -5.39
C SER A 211 1.79 19.09 -5.81
N VAL A 212 2.11 18.63 -7.02
CA VAL A 212 1.65 17.33 -7.54
C VAL A 212 2.28 16.18 -6.73
N TYR A 213 3.57 16.28 -6.41
CA TYR A 213 4.24 15.29 -5.57
C TYR A 213 3.67 15.26 -4.15
N MET A 214 3.44 16.43 -3.54
CA MET A 214 2.86 16.50 -2.20
C MET A 214 1.46 15.89 -2.14
N MET A 215 0.62 16.09 -3.16
CA MET A 215 -0.73 15.49 -3.22
C MET A 215 -0.67 13.97 -3.30
N LEU A 216 0.30 13.42 -4.06
CA LEU A 216 0.48 11.98 -4.20
C LEU A 216 1.08 11.35 -2.95
N ASP A 217 2.23 11.88 -2.48
CA ASP A 217 3.03 11.32 -1.38
C ASP A 217 2.28 11.36 -0.04
N SER A 218 1.52 12.42 0.20
CA SER A 218 0.63 12.52 1.36
C SER A 218 -0.51 11.49 1.36
N GLY A 219 -0.83 10.91 0.21
CA GLY A 219 -2.03 10.06 0.03
C GLY A 219 -3.35 10.86 0.04
N ALA A 220 -3.29 12.18 -0.12
CA ALA A 220 -4.48 13.03 -0.16
C ALA A 220 -5.28 12.82 -1.44
N ARG A 221 -4.62 12.83 -2.60
CA ARG A 221 -5.25 12.65 -3.90
C ARG A 221 -4.24 12.20 -4.95
N GLY A 222 -4.75 11.44 -5.93
CA GLY A 222 -3.95 10.98 -7.07
C GLY A 222 -3.35 9.59 -6.87
N SER A 223 -2.86 9.02 -7.97
CA SER A 223 -2.16 7.74 -8.01
C SER A 223 -0.92 7.85 -8.90
N LYS A 224 0.04 6.95 -8.72
CA LYS A 224 1.25 6.86 -9.56
C LYS A 224 0.87 6.71 -11.04
N GLU A 225 -0.19 5.94 -11.33
CA GLU A 225 -0.72 5.75 -12.69
C GLU A 225 -1.17 7.06 -13.36
N GLN A 226 -1.86 7.94 -12.62
CA GLN A 226 -2.28 9.23 -13.14
C GLN A 226 -1.09 10.12 -13.46
N ILE A 227 -0.08 10.15 -12.59
CA ILE A 227 1.16 10.91 -12.85
C ILE A 227 1.91 10.33 -14.03
N ARG A 228 2.00 9.01 -14.17
CA ARG A 228 2.60 8.36 -15.34
C ARG A 228 1.99 8.86 -16.64
N GLN A 229 0.66 8.93 -16.72
CA GLN A 229 -0.03 9.42 -17.92
C GLN A 229 0.17 10.91 -18.17
N LEU A 230 0.48 11.69 -17.14
CA LEU A 230 0.72 13.12 -17.24
C LEU A 230 2.18 13.45 -17.63
N THR A 231 3.15 12.72 -17.11
CA THR A 231 4.59 13.04 -17.21
C THR A 231 5.39 12.09 -18.08
N GLY A 232 5.04 10.81 -18.06
CA GLY A 232 5.75 9.75 -18.78
C GLY A 232 5.14 9.48 -20.15
N MET A 233 4.60 8.28 -20.32
CA MET A 233 3.83 7.89 -21.50
C MET A 233 2.52 7.22 -21.06
N ARG A 234 1.49 7.32 -21.88
CA ARG A 234 0.23 6.66 -21.58
C ARG A 234 0.33 5.14 -21.63
N GLY A 235 1.15 4.61 -22.54
CA GLY A 235 1.50 3.19 -22.61
C GLY A 235 0.54 2.35 -23.44
N LEU A 236 0.51 1.06 -23.15
CA LEU A 236 -0.24 0.05 -23.91
C LEU A 236 -1.74 0.15 -23.62
N MET A 237 -2.55 -0.03 -24.65
CA MET A 237 -4.01 0.05 -24.58
C MET A 237 -4.66 -1.30 -24.91
N ALA A 238 -5.74 -1.62 -24.20
CA ALA A 238 -6.51 -2.84 -24.46
C ALA A 238 -7.39 -2.70 -25.72
N LYS A 239 -7.46 -3.76 -26.54
CA LYS A 239 -8.38 -3.83 -27.69
C LYS A 239 -9.84 -3.85 -27.22
N PRO A 240 -10.78 -3.27 -28.02
CA PRO A 240 -12.20 -3.19 -27.64
C PRO A 240 -12.98 -4.51 -27.76
N LYS A 241 -12.36 -5.61 -28.17
CA LYS A 241 -13.07 -6.88 -28.38
C LYS A 241 -13.67 -7.45 -27.09
N LYS A 242 -14.92 -7.92 -27.18
CA LYS A 242 -15.58 -8.75 -26.17
C LYS A 242 -14.92 -10.15 -26.16
N SER A 243 -13.96 -10.40 -25.29
CA SER A 243 -13.63 -11.78 -24.93
C SER A 243 -14.37 -12.13 -23.65
N SER A 244 -15.16 -13.18 -23.70
CA SER A 244 -15.90 -13.75 -22.56
C SER A 244 -14.99 -14.48 -21.56
N VAL A 245 -13.68 -14.54 -21.82
CA VAL A 245 -12.67 -15.18 -20.98
C VAL A 245 -11.57 -14.16 -20.75
N GLY A 246 -11.27 -13.86 -19.49
CA GLY A 246 -10.40 -12.81 -19.01
C GLY A 246 -9.06 -12.71 -19.76
N GLY A 247 -8.75 -11.53 -20.25
CA GLY A 247 -7.53 -11.21 -20.99
C GLY A 247 -7.87 -10.51 -22.31
N GLY A 248 -8.16 -9.21 -22.31
CA GLY A 248 -8.30 -8.44 -23.55
C GLY A 248 -6.97 -8.37 -24.27
N GLU A 249 -6.94 -8.75 -25.56
CA GLU A 249 -5.77 -8.58 -26.42
C GLU A 249 -5.28 -7.11 -26.37
N ILE A 250 -4.00 -6.90 -26.18
CA ILE A 250 -3.39 -5.57 -26.07
C ILE A 250 -3.02 -5.07 -27.47
N ILE A 251 -3.10 -3.77 -27.69
CA ILE A 251 -2.63 -3.12 -28.92
C ILE A 251 -1.10 -3.04 -28.84
N GLU A 252 -0.39 -3.61 -29.81
CA GLU A 252 1.07 -3.68 -29.84
C GLU A 252 1.74 -2.29 -29.85
N ASN A 253 1.14 -1.34 -30.55
CA ASN A 253 1.66 0.03 -30.60
C ASN A 253 1.22 0.81 -29.34
N PRO A 254 2.16 1.19 -28.46
CA PRO A 254 1.85 1.99 -27.30
C PRO A 254 1.54 3.44 -27.66
N ILE A 255 0.87 4.15 -26.76
CA ILE A 255 0.76 5.60 -26.82
C ILE A 255 1.99 6.20 -26.14
N LEU A 256 2.90 6.78 -26.94
CA LEU A 256 4.18 7.34 -26.47
C LEU A 256 4.00 8.73 -25.85
N SER A 257 3.02 9.47 -26.30
CA SER A 257 2.71 10.82 -25.79
C SER A 257 2.08 10.78 -24.41
N ASN A 258 2.28 11.83 -23.64
CA ASN A 258 1.59 12.11 -22.38
C ASN A 258 0.52 13.19 -22.56
N PHE A 259 -0.29 13.43 -21.54
CA PHE A 259 -1.36 14.43 -21.61
C PHE A 259 -0.81 15.87 -21.61
N LYS A 260 0.39 16.13 -21.07
CA LYS A 260 1.00 17.46 -21.10
C LYS A 260 1.47 17.85 -22.51
N GLU A 261 2.07 16.90 -23.23
CA GLU A 261 2.52 17.08 -24.62
C GLU A 261 1.35 17.13 -25.61
N GLY A 262 0.25 16.48 -25.26
CA GLY A 262 -0.88 16.24 -26.14
C GLY A 262 -0.71 14.98 -26.99
N LEU A 263 -1.83 14.34 -27.33
CA LEU A 263 -1.86 13.12 -28.13
C LEU A 263 -1.93 13.44 -29.61
N SER A 264 -1.25 12.65 -30.44
CA SER A 264 -1.47 12.68 -31.90
C SER A 264 -2.90 12.21 -32.24
N ILE A 265 -3.36 12.46 -33.46
CA ILE A 265 -4.70 12.08 -33.92
C ILE A 265 -4.92 10.56 -33.80
N LEU A 266 -3.95 9.76 -34.19
CA LEU A 266 -4.02 8.30 -34.12
C LEU A 266 -4.00 7.80 -32.67
N GLU A 267 -3.14 8.34 -31.84
CA GLU A 267 -3.07 8.01 -30.41
C GLU A 267 -4.35 8.39 -29.67
N TYR A 268 -4.93 9.55 -30.00
CA TYR A 268 -6.22 9.96 -29.47
C TYR A 268 -7.32 8.98 -29.88
N PHE A 269 -7.36 8.58 -31.15
CA PHE A 269 -8.35 7.62 -31.63
C PHE A 269 -8.25 6.27 -30.93
N ILE A 270 -7.05 5.72 -30.78
CA ILE A 270 -6.80 4.49 -30.01
C ILE A 270 -7.27 4.65 -28.56
N SER A 271 -6.95 5.77 -27.94
CA SER A 271 -7.32 6.12 -26.57
C SER A 271 -8.85 6.16 -26.37
N THR A 272 -9.61 6.63 -27.37
CA THR A 272 -11.09 6.73 -27.27
C THR A 272 -11.78 5.37 -27.14
N HIS A 273 -11.20 4.32 -27.72
CA HIS A 273 -11.75 2.95 -27.57
C HIS A 273 -11.71 2.48 -26.11
N GLY A 274 -10.56 2.68 -25.44
CA GLY A 274 -10.42 2.36 -24.03
C GLY A 274 -11.34 3.20 -23.13
N ALA A 275 -11.42 4.50 -23.39
CA ALA A 275 -12.30 5.41 -22.65
C ALA A 275 -13.78 5.02 -22.79
N ARG A 276 -14.25 4.75 -24.02
CA ARG A 276 -15.63 4.33 -24.28
C ARG A 276 -15.96 3.00 -23.61
N LYS A 277 -15.03 2.03 -23.65
CA LYS A 277 -15.18 0.75 -22.94
C LYS A 277 -15.28 0.97 -21.44
N GLY A 278 -14.39 1.78 -20.87
CA GLY A 278 -14.40 2.11 -19.44
C GLY A 278 -15.71 2.77 -18.99
N LEU A 279 -16.26 3.72 -19.79
CA LEU A 279 -17.56 4.33 -19.51
C LEU A 279 -18.70 3.31 -19.55
N ALA A 280 -18.75 2.45 -20.57
CA ALA A 280 -19.77 1.42 -20.69
C ALA A 280 -19.67 0.40 -19.56
N ASP A 281 -18.46 -0.08 -19.24
CA ASP A 281 -18.21 -1.02 -18.14
C ASP A 281 -18.61 -0.43 -16.79
N THR A 282 -18.33 0.86 -16.56
CA THR A 282 -18.75 1.55 -15.33
C THR A 282 -20.26 1.57 -15.19
N ALA A 283 -20.98 1.95 -16.27
CA ALA A 283 -22.44 2.01 -16.26
C ALA A 283 -23.08 0.63 -15.98
N LEU A 284 -22.59 -0.41 -16.64
CA LEU A 284 -23.11 -1.78 -16.48
C LEU A 284 -22.76 -2.35 -15.09
N LYS A 285 -21.51 -2.26 -14.67
CA LYS A 285 -21.07 -2.79 -13.38
C LYS A 285 -21.71 -2.08 -12.17
N THR A 286 -22.11 -0.83 -12.31
CA THR A 286 -22.85 -0.11 -11.25
C THR A 286 -24.20 -0.78 -10.98
N ALA A 287 -24.91 -1.18 -12.03
CA ALA A 287 -26.16 -1.91 -11.90
C ALA A 287 -25.94 -3.28 -11.26
N ASP A 288 -24.90 -4.03 -11.68
CA ASP A 288 -24.56 -5.34 -11.14
C ASP A 288 -24.19 -5.24 -9.66
N ALA A 289 -23.40 -4.23 -9.26
CA ALA A 289 -23.06 -3.98 -7.85
C ALA A 289 -24.30 -3.67 -7.00
N GLY A 290 -25.22 -2.86 -7.51
CA GLY A 290 -26.48 -2.58 -6.86
C GLY A 290 -27.37 -3.82 -6.70
N TYR A 291 -27.46 -4.63 -7.74
CA TYR A 291 -28.20 -5.90 -7.69
C TYR A 291 -27.57 -6.92 -6.74
N LEU A 292 -26.23 -7.02 -6.73
CA LEU A 292 -25.52 -7.86 -5.76
C LEU A 292 -25.82 -7.44 -4.32
N THR A 293 -25.72 -6.13 -4.04
CA THR A 293 -26.00 -5.59 -2.71
C THR A 293 -27.42 -5.93 -2.27
N ARG A 294 -28.42 -5.72 -3.14
CA ARG A 294 -29.80 -6.07 -2.84
C ARG A 294 -29.96 -7.56 -2.51
N ARG A 295 -29.40 -8.45 -3.34
CA ARG A 295 -29.45 -9.90 -3.10
C ARG A 295 -28.78 -10.29 -1.78
N LEU A 296 -27.64 -9.69 -1.45
CA LEU A 296 -26.96 -9.93 -0.18
C LEU A 296 -27.84 -9.49 1.01
N VAL A 297 -28.48 -8.34 0.92
CA VAL A 297 -29.42 -7.87 1.97
C VAL A 297 -30.60 -8.80 2.10
N ASP A 298 -31.23 -9.20 0.98
CA ASP A 298 -32.41 -10.10 0.99
C ASP A 298 -32.09 -11.46 1.65
N VAL A 299 -30.89 -12.01 1.46
CA VAL A 299 -30.45 -13.27 2.06
C VAL A 299 -30.05 -13.14 3.52
N SER A 300 -29.44 -11.99 3.90
CA SER A 300 -28.83 -11.83 5.22
C SER A 300 -29.68 -11.03 6.21
N GLN A 301 -30.84 -10.50 5.81
CA GLN A 301 -31.68 -9.64 6.69
C GLN A 301 -32.12 -10.34 7.99
N ASP A 302 -32.30 -11.66 7.95
CA ASP A 302 -32.73 -12.45 9.11
C ASP A 302 -31.58 -12.80 10.07
N VAL A 303 -30.33 -12.45 9.70
CA VAL A 303 -29.16 -12.71 10.54
C VAL A 303 -29.03 -11.59 11.57
N ILE A 304 -29.67 -11.80 12.73
CA ILE A 304 -29.73 -10.88 13.85
C ILE A 304 -29.11 -11.54 15.09
N ILE A 305 -28.54 -10.77 15.98
CA ILE A 305 -28.05 -11.26 17.28
C ILE A 305 -29.24 -11.57 18.19
N ASN A 306 -29.57 -12.85 18.41
CA ASN A 306 -30.72 -13.25 19.21
C ASN A 306 -30.35 -13.73 20.62
N THR A 307 -29.18 -14.34 20.78
CA THR A 307 -28.72 -14.94 22.05
C THR A 307 -27.33 -14.43 22.39
N GLU A 308 -26.98 -14.42 23.66
CA GLU A 308 -25.64 -14.01 24.11
C GLU A 308 -24.62 -15.12 23.83
N ASP A 309 -24.99 -16.37 24.14
CA ASP A 309 -24.13 -17.54 23.95
C ASP A 309 -24.95 -18.72 23.45
N CYS A 310 -24.45 -19.45 22.47
CA CYS A 310 -25.06 -20.68 21.97
C CYS A 310 -24.45 -21.95 22.59
N GLY A 311 -23.35 -21.84 23.34
CA GLY A 311 -22.67 -22.95 23.98
C GLY A 311 -21.96 -23.92 23.03
N THR A 312 -21.70 -23.53 21.78
CA THR A 312 -21.02 -24.40 20.81
C THR A 312 -19.59 -24.74 21.27
N LEU A 313 -19.17 -25.97 21.00
CA LEU A 313 -17.81 -26.47 21.17
C LEU A 313 -17.03 -26.47 19.82
N ARG A 314 -17.63 -25.92 18.76
CA ARG A 314 -16.99 -25.85 17.44
C ARG A 314 -16.45 -24.46 17.20
N GLY A 315 -15.18 -24.39 16.80
CA GLY A 315 -14.50 -23.16 16.44
C GLY A 315 -13.94 -23.20 15.02
N VAL A 316 -13.16 -22.19 14.71
CA VAL A 316 -12.38 -22.09 13.48
C VAL A 316 -10.94 -21.82 13.89
N GLU A 317 -10.04 -22.63 13.38
CA GLU A 317 -8.61 -22.40 13.53
C GLU A 317 -8.18 -21.16 12.75
N VAL A 318 -7.52 -20.23 13.43
CA VAL A 318 -6.97 -19.02 12.84
C VAL A 318 -5.47 -19.05 12.96
N ARG A 319 -4.78 -18.85 11.83
CA ARG A 319 -3.32 -18.72 11.72
C ARG A 319 -2.99 -17.40 11.05
N ALA A 320 -1.74 -16.94 11.14
CA ALA A 320 -1.27 -15.82 10.34
C ALA A 320 -1.48 -16.11 8.84
N LEU A 321 -1.96 -15.13 8.09
CA LEU A 321 -2.10 -15.25 6.65
C LEU A 321 -0.74 -15.01 5.99
N LYS A 322 -0.17 -16.07 5.45
CA LYS A 322 1.11 -16.02 4.73
C LYS A 322 0.87 -16.20 3.24
N LYS A 323 1.57 -15.42 2.42
CA LYS A 323 1.64 -15.59 0.96
C LYS A 323 3.11 -15.73 0.61
N ASN A 324 3.53 -16.89 0.12
CA ASN A 324 4.96 -17.20 -0.14
C ASN A 324 5.85 -16.86 1.06
N GLU A 325 5.43 -17.32 2.27
CA GLU A 325 6.08 -17.07 3.57
C GLU A 325 6.08 -15.60 4.05
N GLU A 326 5.67 -14.65 3.24
CA GLU A 326 5.42 -13.29 3.70
C GLU A 326 4.13 -13.25 4.52
N VAL A 327 4.22 -12.71 5.73
CA VAL A 327 3.04 -12.47 6.58
C VAL A 327 2.27 -11.29 6.02
N VAL A 328 1.13 -11.56 5.38
CA VAL A 328 0.20 -10.54 4.85
C VAL A 328 -0.64 -9.94 5.97
N GLU A 329 -1.12 -10.79 6.89
CA GLU A 329 -1.86 -10.39 8.08
C GLU A 329 -1.33 -11.19 9.27
N THR A 330 -1.03 -10.51 10.38
CA THR A 330 -0.57 -11.16 11.61
C THR A 330 -1.68 -11.97 12.26
N LEU A 331 -1.31 -12.93 13.11
CA LEU A 331 -2.29 -13.69 13.89
C LEU A 331 -3.12 -12.74 14.78
N GLY A 332 -2.47 -11.75 15.38
CA GLY A 332 -3.11 -10.75 16.24
C GLY A 332 -4.20 -9.95 15.52
N GLU A 333 -3.92 -9.47 14.30
CA GLU A 333 -4.91 -8.73 13.50
C GLU A 333 -6.15 -9.58 13.17
N ARG A 334 -5.96 -10.88 12.95
CA ARG A 334 -7.05 -11.81 12.60
C ARG A 334 -7.90 -12.26 13.77
N VAL A 335 -7.34 -12.32 14.98
CA VAL A 335 -8.07 -12.75 16.19
C VAL A 335 -8.62 -11.59 17.01
N LEU A 336 -8.19 -10.37 16.76
CA LEU A 336 -8.63 -9.17 17.48
C LEU A 336 -10.16 -9.02 17.46
N GLY A 337 -10.78 -8.85 18.63
CA GLY A 337 -12.21 -8.69 18.80
C GLY A 337 -13.03 -9.98 18.60
N ARG A 338 -12.38 -11.12 18.42
CA ARG A 338 -13.04 -12.44 18.45
C ARG A 338 -13.05 -13.02 19.85
N VAL A 339 -13.81 -14.08 20.03
CA VAL A 339 -13.93 -14.80 21.30
C VAL A 339 -13.19 -16.10 21.20
N SER A 340 -12.31 -16.40 22.16
CA SER A 340 -11.58 -17.66 22.22
C SER A 340 -12.55 -18.83 22.48
N LEU A 341 -12.31 -19.97 21.83
CA LEU A 341 -13.08 -21.20 22.10
C LEU A 341 -12.55 -21.92 23.33
N HIS A 342 -11.23 -22.06 23.44
CA HIS A 342 -10.51 -22.73 24.50
C HIS A 342 -9.60 -21.79 25.24
N ASP A 343 -9.13 -22.22 26.42
CA ASP A 343 -8.10 -21.50 27.15
C ASP A 343 -6.80 -21.49 26.35
N VAL A 344 -6.19 -20.33 26.19
CA VAL A 344 -4.93 -20.15 25.46
C VAL A 344 -3.83 -19.87 26.47
N TYR A 345 -2.84 -20.75 26.50
CA TYR A 345 -1.66 -20.66 27.39
C TYR A 345 -0.43 -20.26 26.61
N ASN A 346 0.48 -19.57 27.25
CA ASN A 346 1.80 -19.33 26.70
C ASN A 346 2.60 -20.65 26.78
N PRO A 347 3.06 -21.21 25.63
CA PRO A 347 3.76 -22.49 25.64
C PRO A 347 5.11 -22.49 26.39
N LEU A 348 5.69 -21.30 26.66
CA LEU A 348 6.97 -21.19 27.40
C LEU A 348 6.79 -20.99 28.90
N THR A 349 5.76 -20.22 29.30
CA THR A 349 5.56 -19.84 30.72
C THR A 349 4.39 -20.56 31.37
N GLU A 350 3.60 -21.31 30.62
CA GLU A 350 2.33 -21.94 31.05
C GLU A 350 1.32 -20.93 31.67
N GLU A 351 1.52 -19.63 31.43
CA GLU A 351 0.62 -18.58 31.91
C GLU A 351 -0.62 -18.53 31.03
N LEU A 352 -1.81 -18.42 31.64
CA LEU A 352 -3.07 -18.22 30.92
C LEU A 352 -3.10 -16.82 30.32
N ILE A 353 -3.19 -16.73 28.98
CA ILE A 353 -3.28 -15.47 28.24
C ILE A 353 -4.73 -15.04 28.07
N VAL A 354 -5.61 -15.95 27.67
CA VAL A 354 -7.06 -15.70 27.50
C VAL A 354 -7.86 -16.93 27.88
N GLY A 355 -8.95 -16.75 28.63
CA GLY A 355 -9.85 -17.82 29.03
C GLY A 355 -10.87 -18.18 27.92
N ALA A 356 -11.41 -19.40 28.01
CA ALA A 356 -12.47 -19.86 27.11
C ALA A 356 -13.71 -18.94 27.20
N GLY A 357 -14.19 -18.50 26.05
CA GLY A 357 -15.36 -17.62 25.97
C GLY A 357 -15.11 -16.15 26.32
N GLU A 358 -13.84 -15.74 26.48
CA GLU A 358 -13.44 -14.35 26.65
C GLU A 358 -13.12 -13.67 25.32
N GLU A 359 -13.35 -12.34 25.27
CA GLU A 359 -13.01 -11.52 24.11
C GLU A 359 -11.49 -11.26 24.06
N ILE A 360 -10.88 -11.47 22.90
CA ILE A 360 -9.48 -11.14 22.66
C ILE A 360 -9.35 -9.64 22.40
N THR A 361 -8.92 -8.91 23.43
CA THR A 361 -8.70 -7.46 23.38
C THR A 361 -7.29 -7.14 22.87
N GLU A 362 -7.03 -5.85 22.56
CA GLU A 362 -5.73 -5.37 22.11
C GLU A 362 -4.58 -5.79 23.07
N LYS A 363 -4.78 -5.67 24.37
CA LYS A 363 -3.78 -6.05 25.39
C LYS A 363 -3.47 -7.54 25.38
N ILE A 364 -4.47 -8.36 25.06
CA ILE A 364 -4.32 -9.82 24.92
C ILE A 364 -3.59 -10.14 23.63
N VAL A 365 -3.90 -9.43 22.54
CA VAL A 365 -3.20 -9.58 21.27
C VAL A 365 -1.72 -9.30 21.40
N ASP A 366 -1.32 -8.23 22.10
CA ASP A 366 0.09 -7.90 22.33
C ASP A 366 0.81 -9.05 23.08
N LYS A 367 0.13 -9.74 24.02
CA LYS A 367 0.68 -10.93 24.70
C LYS A 367 0.75 -12.16 23.78
N ILE A 368 -0.23 -12.34 22.90
CA ILE A 368 -0.27 -13.43 21.91
C ILE A 368 0.88 -13.29 20.90
N GLU A 369 1.12 -12.07 20.41
CA GLU A 369 2.21 -11.81 19.46
C GLU A 369 3.60 -11.92 20.10
N ALA A 370 3.72 -11.63 21.38
CA ALA A 370 4.95 -11.83 22.15
C ALA A 370 5.22 -13.32 22.48
N ALA A 371 4.20 -14.17 22.45
CA ALA A 371 4.31 -15.60 22.69
C ALA A 371 4.45 -16.36 21.36
N PRO A 372 5.20 -17.49 21.32
CA PRO A 372 5.35 -18.32 20.12
C PRO A 372 4.09 -19.17 19.87
N ILE A 373 2.98 -18.49 19.52
CA ILE A 373 1.69 -19.12 19.23
C ILE A 373 1.41 -18.97 17.74
N ASP A 374 1.32 -20.08 17.02
CA ASP A 374 1.07 -20.08 15.58
C ASP A 374 -0.42 -20.15 15.21
N MET A 375 -1.24 -20.67 16.11
CA MET A 375 -2.64 -20.97 15.86
C MET A 375 -3.50 -20.76 17.10
N ILE A 376 -4.68 -20.19 16.91
CA ILE A 376 -5.70 -20.04 17.96
C ILE A 376 -7.04 -20.48 17.41
N GLU A 377 -7.82 -21.24 18.19
CA GLU A 377 -9.17 -21.62 17.85
C GLU A 377 -10.15 -20.58 18.40
N VAL A 378 -10.89 -19.93 17.49
CA VAL A 378 -11.83 -18.84 17.82
C VAL A 378 -13.26 -19.22 17.46
N ARG A 379 -14.20 -18.65 18.17
CA ARG A 379 -15.63 -18.78 17.83
C ARG A 379 -15.94 -17.99 16.56
N SER A 380 -16.79 -18.55 15.72
CA SER A 380 -17.15 -17.96 14.42
C SER A 380 -18.66 -18.00 14.20
N ALA A 381 -19.14 -17.04 13.40
CA ALA A 381 -20.50 -17.04 12.89
C ALA A 381 -20.84 -18.30 12.07
N LEU A 382 -19.83 -18.90 11.41
CA LEU A 382 -19.99 -20.09 10.58
C LEU A 382 -20.25 -21.38 11.38
N THR A 383 -19.78 -21.43 12.63
CA THR A 383 -19.92 -22.59 13.53
C THR A 383 -20.95 -22.36 14.63
N CYS A 384 -21.72 -21.26 14.54
CA CYS A 384 -22.73 -20.92 15.54
C CYS A 384 -23.92 -21.90 15.50
N GLU A 385 -24.32 -22.45 16.66
CA GLU A 385 -25.43 -23.39 16.82
C GLU A 385 -26.73 -22.72 17.31
N ALA A 386 -26.85 -21.40 17.16
CA ALA A 386 -28.08 -20.68 17.46
C ALA A 386 -29.20 -21.10 16.49
N LYS A 387 -30.42 -21.34 17.02
CA LYS A 387 -31.57 -21.78 16.19
C LYS A 387 -31.99 -20.74 15.14
N HIS A 388 -31.89 -19.46 15.48
CA HIS A 388 -32.19 -18.35 14.58
C HIS A 388 -31.13 -17.26 14.77
N GLY A 389 -30.64 -16.68 13.69
CA GLY A 389 -29.61 -15.66 13.74
C GLY A 389 -28.26 -16.20 14.22
N ILE A 390 -27.51 -15.34 14.94
CA ILE A 390 -26.17 -15.64 15.47
C ILE A 390 -26.12 -15.22 16.95
N CYS A 391 -25.31 -15.86 17.77
CA CYS A 391 -25.07 -15.42 19.14
C CYS A 391 -23.97 -14.34 19.23
N ALA A 392 -24.01 -13.52 20.28
CA ALA A 392 -23.06 -12.44 20.48
C ALA A 392 -21.59 -12.93 20.56
N LYS A 393 -21.34 -14.01 21.30
CA LYS A 393 -19.98 -14.58 21.42
C LYS A 393 -19.40 -15.13 20.12
N CYS A 394 -20.24 -15.73 19.24
CA CYS A 394 -19.78 -16.22 17.94
C CYS A 394 -19.52 -15.08 16.94
N TYR A 395 -20.23 -13.97 17.06
CA TYR A 395 -19.98 -12.78 16.25
C TYR A 395 -18.75 -12.00 16.75
N GLY A 396 -18.68 -11.75 18.07
CA GLY A 396 -17.59 -11.04 18.70
C GLY A 396 -17.86 -9.53 18.83
N ARG A 397 -16.83 -8.74 18.61
CA ARG A 397 -16.83 -7.27 18.79
C ARG A 397 -17.59 -6.56 17.67
N ASN A 398 -18.40 -5.58 18.02
CA ASN A 398 -18.92 -4.60 17.09
C ASN A 398 -17.84 -3.56 16.78
N LEU A 399 -17.40 -3.50 15.52
CA LEU A 399 -16.30 -2.63 15.07
C LEU A 399 -16.63 -1.13 15.18
N SER A 400 -17.92 -0.75 15.23
CA SER A 400 -18.30 0.67 15.35
C SER A 400 -18.17 1.19 16.78
N THR A 401 -18.52 0.36 17.77
CA THR A 401 -18.51 0.73 19.19
C THR A 401 -17.26 0.27 19.94
N GLY A 402 -16.50 -0.68 19.37
CA GLY A 402 -15.35 -1.30 20.01
C GLY A 402 -15.69 -2.18 21.21
N ARG A 403 -16.95 -2.61 21.36
CA ARG A 403 -17.47 -3.46 22.45
C ARG A 403 -18.14 -4.69 21.86
N MET A 404 -18.36 -5.69 22.70
CA MET A 404 -19.15 -6.85 22.30
C MET A 404 -20.50 -6.44 21.73
N VAL A 405 -20.92 -7.14 20.68
CA VAL A 405 -22.19 -6.88 19.99
C VAL A 405 -23.37 -7.08 20.93
N GLN A 406 -24.37 -6.22 20.80
CA GLN A 406 -25.57 -6.29 21.63
C GLN A 406 -26.66 -7.14 20.97
N LYS A 407 -27.52 -7.73 21.80
CA LYS A 407 -28.71 -8.46 21.32
C LYS A 407 -29.65 -7.50 20.56
N GLY A 408 -30.16 -7.96 19.41
CA GLY A 408 -31.02 -7.21 18.51
C GLY A 408 -30.32 -6.49 17.37
N GLU A 409 -28.99 -6.55 17.29
CA GLU A 409 -28.24 -5.92 16.21
C GLU A 409 -28.34 -6.75 14.90
N ALA A 410 -28.69 -6.07 13.79
CA ALA A 410 -28.86 -6.67 12.47
C ALA A 410 -27.54 -6.81 11.73
N VAL A 411 -26.66 -7.70 12.20
CA VAL A 411 -25.29 -7.87 11.69
C VAL A 411 -25.23 -8.33 10.24
N GLY A 412 -26.24 -9.08 9.77
CA GLY A 412 -26.31 -9.52 8.39
C GLY A 412 -26.51 -8.37 7.42
N VAL A 413 -27.38 -7.42 7.72
CA VAL A 413 -27.57 -6.22 6.90
C VAL A 413 -26.33 -5.34 6.90
N VAL A 414 -25.68 -5.16 8.06
CA VAL A 414 -24.41 -4.42 8.16
C VAL A 414 -23.33 -5.05 7.29
N ALA A 415 -23.20 -6.38 7.31
CA ALA A 415 -22.25 -7.11 6.46
C ALA A 415 -22.56 -6.94 4.97
N ALA A 416 -23.82 -7.08 4.56
CA ALA A 416 -24.24 -6.94 3.17
C ALA A 416 -23.96 -5.53 2.61
N GLN A 417 -24.26 -4.50 3.40
CA GLN A 417 -23.99 -3.12 3.03
C GLN A 417 -22.48 -2.81 2.98
N SER A 418 -21.70 -3.36 3.92
CA SER A 418 -20.24 -3.19 3.95
C SER A 418 -19.53 -3.88 2.78
N ILE A 419 -20.10 -4.96 2.23
CA ILE A 419 -19.60 -5.64 1.03
C ILE A 419 -20.06 -4.89 -0.24
N GLY A 420 -21.29 -4.38 -0.25
CA GLY A 420 -21.90 -3.76 -1.42
C GLY A 420 -21.37 -2.35 -1.72
N GLU A 421 -21.10 -1.54 -0.69
CA GLU A 421 -20.61 -0.17 -0.84
C GLU A 421 -19.30 -0.10 -1.64
N PRO A 422 -18.21 -0.81 -1.28
CA PRO A 422 -16.98 -0.78 -2.06
C PRO A 422 -17.15 -1.30 -3.50
N GLY A 423 -18.09 -2.20 -3.75
CA GLY A 423 -18.40 -2.69 -5.10
C GLY A 423 -18.76 -1.56 -6.05
N THR A 424 -19.60 -0.63 -5.62
CA THR A 424 -19.96 0.56 -6.39
C THR A 424 -18.77 1.50 -6.60
N GLN A 425 -17.94 1.74 -5.57
CA GLN A 425 -16.73 2.58 -5.70
C GLN A 425 -15.67 1.97 -6.61
N LEU A 426 -15.44 0.66 -6.57
CA LEU A 426 -14.50 -0.03 -7.45
C LEU A 426 -14.91 0.07 -8.93
N THR A 427 -16.21 0.05 -9.23
CA THR A 427 -16.70 0.25 -10.61
C THR A 427 -16.39 1.66 -11.12
N LEU A 428 -16.48 2.68 -10.28
CA LEU A 428 -16.13 4.05 -10.63
C LEU A 428 -14.63 4.24 -10.86
N ARG A 429 -13.78 3.52 -10.14
CA ARG A 429 -12.30 3.60 -10.30
C ARG A 429 -11.81 3.03 -11.64
N THR A 430 -12.47 2.05 -12.21
CA THR A 430 -12.08 1.49 -13.53
C THR A 430 -12.16 2.52 -14.65
N PHE A 431 -12.98 3.54 -14.52
CA PHE A 431 -13.07 4.66 -15.46
C PHE A 431 -11.78 5.50 -15.51
N HIS A 432 -11.14 5.73 -14.36
CA HIS A 432 -9.92 6.54 -14.29
C HIS A 432 -8.68 5.86 -14.89
N ALA A 433 -8.66 4.54 -15.00
CA ALA A 433 -7.57 3.81 -15.66
C ALA A 433 -7.62 3.92 -17.20
N GLY A 434 -8.76 4.31 -17.77
CA GLY A 434 -8.90 4.67 -19.19
C GLY A 434 -8.59 3.55 -20.19
N GLY A 435 -8.70 2.28 -19.78
CA GLY A 435 -8.41 1.12 -20.65
C GLY A 435 -6.91 0.84 -20.85
N VAL A 436 -6.05 1.48 -20.06
CA VAL A 436 -4.60 1.16 -20.02
C VAL A 436 -4.43 -0.28 -19.52
N ALA A 437 -3.61 -1.07 -20.21
CA ALA A 437 -3.25 -2.41 -19.75
C ALA A 437 -2.51 -2.29 -18.41
N GLY A 438 -3.03 -2.95 -17.39
CA GLY A 438 -2.38 -3.00 -16.07
C GLY A 438 -1.03 -3.71 -16.15
N ASN A 439 -0.21 -3.57 -15.11
CA ASN A 439 1.11 -4.19 -15.03
C ASN A 439 1.00 -5.72 -15.12
N VAL A 440 1.24 -6.27 -16.30
CA VAL A 440 1.34 -7.72 -16.51
C VAL A 440 2.72 -8.23 -16.05
N SER A 441 3.71 -7.33 -15.96
CA SER A 441 5.10 -7.69 -15.69
C SER A 441 5.49 -7.74 -14.20
N GLU A 442 4.71 -7.18 -13.28
CA GLU A 442 5.03 -7.28 -11.84
C GLU A 442 4.81 -8.69 -11.28
N GLU A 443 3.92 -9.48 -11.88
CA GLU A 443 3.71 -10.88 -11.49
C GLU A 443 4.80 -11.84 -12.00
N ASN A 444 5.65 -11.38 -12.93
CA ASN A 444 6.64 -12.21 -13.61
C ASN A 444 8.07 -12.07 -13.06
N LYS A 445 8.28 -11.30 -12.00
CA LYS A 445 9.60 -11.14 -11.37
C LYS A 445 9.50 -11.48 -9.89
N THR A 446 10.41 -12.33 -9.44
CA THR A 446 10.57 -12.66 -8.03
C THR A 446 11.90 -12.09 -7.54
N GLU A 447 11.86 -11.30 -6.47
CA GLU A 447 13.03 -10.67 -5.85
C GLU A 447 13.12 -11.15 -4.38
N ALA A 448 14.35 -11.38 -3.87
CA ALA A 448 14.53 -11.71 -2.46
C ALA A 448 14.20 -10.49 -1.58
N ARG A 449 13.48 -10.73 -0.50
CA ARG A 449 13.06 -9.70 0.46
C ARG A 449 13.86 -9.72 1.76
N PHE A 450 14.68 -10.75 1.94
CA PHE A 450 15.50 -10.94 3.12
C PHE A 450 16.94 -11.24 2.71
N ASP A 451 17.88 -10.83 3.56
CA ASP A 451 19.27 -11.23 3.43
C ASP A 451 19.39 -12.71 3.78
N GLY A 452 20.03 -13.50 2.93
CA GLY A 452 20.10 -14.94 3.18
C GLY A 452 20.95 -15.69 2.17
N ILE A 453 20.99 -17.01 2.33
CA ILE A 453 21.66 -17.94 1.41
C ILE A 453 20.57 -18.63 0.58
N ILE A 454 20.77 -18.68 -0.74
CA ILE A 454 19.84 -19.37 -1.63
C ILE A 454 20.12 -20.88 -1.61
N GLU A 455 19.08 -21.66 -1.46
CA GLU A 455 19.07 -23.09 -1.69
C GLU A 455 18.00 -23.42 -2.74
N VAL A 456 18.38 -24.14 -3.78
CA VAL A 456 17.44 -24.55 -4.83
C VAL A 456 17.36 -26.06 -4.88
N GLU A 457 16.15 -26.58 -4.69
CA GLU A 457 15.90 -28.02 -4.68
C GLU A 457 15.68 -28.54 -6.12
N ASP A 458 16.45 -29.55 -6.52
CA ASP A 458 16.35 -30.27 -7.82
C ASP A 458 16.49 -29.36 -9.07
N LEU A 459 17.40 -28.36 -9.02
CA LEU A 459 17.61 -27.40 -10.10
C LEU A 459 18.20 -28.08 -11.35
N ARG A 460 17.43 -28.09 -12.43
CA ARG A 460 17.90 -28.47 -13.76
C ARG A 460 17.81 -27.26 -14.69
N VAL A 461 18.97 -26.78 -15.10
CA VAL A 461 19.09 -25.60 -15.98
C VAL A 461 19.80 -25.95 -17.26
N VAL A 462 19.46 -25.23 -18.32
CA VAL A 462 20.22 -25.20 -19.57
C VAL A 462 20.80 -23.79 -19.70
N SER A 463 22.13 -23.70 -19.72
CA SER A 463 22.82 -22.43 -19.88
C SER A 463 22.67 -21.94 -21.32
N GLY A 464 22.07 -20.76 -21.46
CA GLY A 464 21.92 -20.03 -22.72
C GLY A 464 22.61 -18.67 -22.66
N LYS A 465 22.46 -17.88 -23.70
CA LYS A 465 22.86 -16.47 -23.70
C LYS A 465 21.63 -15.62 -23.93
N ASP A 466 21.46 -14.60 -23.11
CA ASP A 466 20.41 -13.57 -23.29
C ASP A 466 20.75 -12.72 -24.55
N ASN A 467 19.77 -11.92 -25.00
CA ASN A 467 19.91 -11.02 -26.14
C ASN A 467 21.11 -10.04 -26.02
N GLU A 468 21.60 -9.81 -24.81
CA GLU A 468 22.79 -9.01 -24.48
C GLU A 468 24.08 -9.81 -24.35
N GLN A 469 24.10 -11.10 -24.79
CA GLN A 469 25.21 -12.05 -24.66
C GLN A 469 25.62 -12.42 -23.22
N ASN A 470 24.85 -12.05 -22.20
CA ASN A 470 25.11 -12.50 -20.84
C ASN A 470 24.71 -13.98 -20.67
N PRO A 471 25.46 -14.79 -19.93
CA PRO A 471 25.07 -16.15 -19.65
C PRO A 471 23.85 -16.17 -18.74
N VAL A 472 22.79 -16.82 -19.17
CA VAL A 472 21.53 -16.98 -18.42
C VAL A 472 21.20 -18.46 -18.32
N ASP A 473 20.84 -18.91 -17.14
CA ASP A 473 20.39 -20.27 -16.90
C ASP A 473 18.86 -20.34 -16.96
N VAL A 474 18.34 -21.19 -17.85
CA VAL A 474 16.90 -21.41 -18.06
C VAL A 474 16.48 -22.70 -17.38
N VAL A 475 15.45 -22.66 -16.56
CA VAL A 475 14.94 -23.81 -15.81
C VAL A 475 14.16 -24.75 -16.72
N VAL A 476 14.59 -26.03 -16.76
CA VAL A 476 13.99 -27.08 -17.60
C VAL A 476 12.91 -27.87 -16.85
N ARG A 477 12.88 -27.79 -15.54
CA ARG A 477 11.87 -28.43 -14.70
C ARG A 477 11.49 -27.51 -13.56
N SER A 478 10.21 -27.45 -13.20
CA SER A 478 9.75 -26.68 -12.04
C SER A 478 10.55 -27.06 -10.79
N SER A 479 11.10 -26.09 -10.11
CA SER A 479 11.97 -26.21 -8.95
C SER A 479 11.51 -25.26 -7.86
N GLU A 480 11.91 -25.50 -6.62
CA GLU A 480 11.62 -24.64 -5.48
C GLU A 480 12.89 -23.93 -5.05
N LEU A 481 12.84 -22.60 -4.92
CA LEU A 481 13.92 -21.76 -4.41
C LEU A 481 13.61 -21.34 -2.99
N ARG A 482 14.54 -21.58 -2.07
CA ARG A 482 14.45 -21.21 -0.67
C ARG A 482 15.55 -20.21 -0.30
N VAL A 483 15.19 -19.18 0.44
CA VAL A 483 16.13 -18.24 1.05
C VAL A 483 16.28 -18.61 2.51
N LEU A 484 17.48 -18.98 2.92
CA LEU A 484 17.82 -19.43 4.27
C LEU A 484 18.52 -18.31 5.04
N ASP A 485 18.23 -18.21 6.32
CA ASP A 485 19.00 -17.37 7.24
C ASP A 485 20.45 -17.90 7.38
N PRO A 486 21.48 -17.08 7.15
CA PRO A 486 22.87 -17.50 7.22
C PRO A 486 23.29 -18.05 8.60
N THR A 487 22.62 -17.64 9.68
CA THR A 487 22.94 -18.05 11.07
C THR A 487 22.12 -19.23 11.57
N THR A 488 20.81 -19.20 11.38
CA THR A 488 19.88 -20.20 11.93
C THR A 488 19.53 -21.32 10.95
N LYS A 489 19.83 -21.14 9.66
CA LYS A 489 19.42 -22.02 8.54
C LYS A 489 17.91 -22.26 8.46
N MET A 490 17.12 -21.37 9.04
CA MET A 490 15.67 -21.38 8.88
C MET A 490 15.29 -20.82 7.51
N VAL A 491 14.25 -21.38 6.91
CA VAL A 491 13.70 -20.90 5.64
C VAL A 491 12.99 -19.57 5.89
N LEU A 492 13.51 -18.49 5.29
CA LEU A 492 12.94 -17.14 5.40
C LEU A 492 11.90 -16.88 4.29
N GLN A 493 12.12 -17.46 3.11
CA GLN A 493 11.26 -17.25 1.95
C GLN A 493 11.35 -18.45 1.01
N THR A 494 10.21 -18.85 0.44
CA THR A 494 10.11 -19.94 -0.54
C THR A 494 9.42 -19.43 -1.80
N HIS A 495 9.94 -19.78 -2.98
CA HIS A 495 9.35 -19.46 -4.28
C HIS A 495 9.36 -20.66 -5.21
N ASP A 496 8.23 -20.91 -5.83
CA ASP A 496 8.11 -21.87 -6.91
C ASP A 496 8.66 -21.27 -8.23
N ILE A 497 9.60 -21.96 -8.85
CA ILE A 497 10.17 -21.57 -10.13
C ILE A 497 9.55 -22.45 -11.22
N PRO A 498 8.73 -21.88 -12.12
CA PRO A 498 8.10 -22.64 -13.19
C PRO A 498 9.11 -22.98 -14.30
N TYR A 499 8.73 -23.96 -15.14
CA TYR A 499 9.44 -24.28 -16.39
C TYR A 499 9.60 -23.05 -17.27
N GLY A 500 10.81 -22.85 -17.82
CA GLY A 500 11.13 -21.71 -18.68
C GLY A 500 11.52 -20.43 -17.96
N ALA A 501 11.59 -20.42 -16.62
CA ALA A 501 12.06 -19.27 -15.86
C ALA A 501 13.56 -19.05 -16.04
N HIS A 502 13.97 -17.78 -16.12
CA HIS A 502 15.37 -17.39 -16.15
C HIS A 502 15.86 -17.19 -14.71
N ILE A 503 16.91 -17.91 -14.32
CA ILE A 503 17.55 -17.78 -13.01
C ILE A 503 18.86 -17.01 -13.17
N PHE A 504 19.03 -15.97 -12.34
CA PHE A 504 20.23 -15.12 -12.29
C PHE A 504 21.08 -15.36 -11.02
N VAL A 505 20.65 -16.28 -10.17
CA VAL A 505 21.32 -16.63 -8.91
C VAL A 505 21.71 -18.09 -8.91
N LYS A 506 22.81 -18.41 -8.23
CA LYS A 506 23.32 -19.78 -8.12
C LYS A 506 22.93 -20.40 -6.78
N ASP A 507 22.89 -21.72 -6.74
CA ASP A 507 22.71 -22.44 -5.49
C ASP A 507 23.85 -22.09 -4.49
N LYS A 508 23.47 -21.82 -3.24
CA LYS A 508 24.34 -21.38 -2.12
C LYS A 508 24.96 -19.99 -2.28
N GLU A 509 24.42 -19.14 -3.13
CA GLU A 509 24.83 -17.74 -3.25
C GLU A 509 24.22 -16.91 -2.11
N GLU A 510 25.03 -16.03 -1.49
CA GLU A 510 24.53 -15.06 -0.52
C GLU A 510 23.83 -13.91 -1.25
N VAL A 511 22.63 -13.56 -0.82
CA VAL A 511 21.83 -12.48 -1.39
C VAL A 511 21.45 -11.47 -0.32
N LYS A 512 21.44 -10.19 -0.72
CA LYS A 512 21.02 -9.07 0.11
C LYS A 512 19.83 -8.35 -0.50
N ILE A 513 18.95 -7.85 0.34
CA ILE A 513 17.71 -7.15 -0.06
C ILE A 513 17.92 -6.09 -1.13
N ASN A 514 19.01 -5.34 -1.10
CA ASN A 514 19.28 -4.26 -2.04
C ASN A 514 20.19 -4.66 -3.23
N GLU A 515 20.86 -5.79 -3.20
CA GLU A 515 21.69 -6.29 -4.30
C GLU A 515 20.87 -6.92 -5.43
N PHE A 516 19.64 -7.32 -5.15
CA PHE A 516 18.67 -7.81 -6.15
C PHE A 516 18.17 -6.73 -7.13
N LYS A 517 18.42 -5.47 -6.87
CA LYS A 517 18.11 -4.38 -7.82
C LYS A 517 19.06 -4.27 -9.00
N THR A 518 20.18 -4.98 -8.98
CA THR A 518 21.07 -5.09 -10.14
C THR A 518 20.62 -6.24 -11.04
N GLU A 519 20.75 -6.09 -12.35
CA GLU A 519 20.26 -7.02 -13.39
C GLU A 519 20.71 -8.48 -13.24
N ARG A 520 21.66 -8.77 -12.36
CA ARG A 520 22.22 -10.11 -12.10
C ARG A 520 21.44 -10.95 -11.08
N SER A 521 20.45 -10.39 -10.39
CA SER A 521 19.79 -11.05 -9.24
C SER A 521 18.27 -11.18 -9.41
N LYS A 522 17.76 -11.29 -10.64
CA LYS A 522 16.33 -11.38 -10.93
C LYS A 522 15.96 -12.73 -11.52
N ILE A 523 14.95 -13.37 -10.96
CA ILE A 523 14.27 -14.48 -11.63
C ILE A 523 13.26 -13.87 -12.58
N ARG A 524 13.46 -14.02 -13.88
CA ARG A 524 12.54 -13.56 -14.91
C ARG A 524 11.76 -14.76 -15.43
N LEU A 525 10.45 -14.69 -15.32
CA LEU A 525 9.55 -15.66 -15.96
C LEU A 525 9.33 -15.22 -17.40
N SER A 526 9.64 -16.07 -18.35
CA SER A 526 9.39 -15.83 -19.77
C SER A 526 7.96 -16.18 -20.18
#